data_03e4198913ad5b032095fe95a4be97a9
#
_entry.id   03e4198913ad5b032095fe95a4be97a9
#
_cell.length_a   1.000
_cell.length_b   1.000
_cell.length_c   1.000
_cell.angle_alpha   90.00
_cell.angle_beta   90.00
_cell.angle_gamma   90.00
#
_symmetry.space_group_name_H-M   'P 1'
#
loop_
_entity.id
_entity.type
_entity.pdbx_description
1 polymer ?
#
loop_
_entity_poly.entity_id
_entity_poly.type
_entity_poly.pdbx_seq_one_letter_code
_entity_poly.pdbx_strand_id
1 'polypeptide(L)'
;MHCPAKINYFFRWANYVKGVIANFHNIGPLEVGFDAAIVTSVPLGGGVSSSAALEVAFYTLLESLSNSLASDKKQKALACQKAEHDFAGNPCGIMDQFVSIFGDKGHAVFIDCMKMEAESVPLDDPNCAVLITNSNVKHDLATSAYAER
;
A
#
# COMPACT_ATOMS: atom_id res chain seq x y z
N MET A 1 -24.80 5.64 4.64
CA MET A 1 -24.47 7.06 4.35
C MET A 1 -23.07 7.12 3.78
N HIS A 2 -22.94 7.36 2.48
CA HIS A 2 -21.62 7.56 1.84
C HIS A 2 -21.15 8.95 2.23
N CYS A 3 -20.23 9.06 3.17
CA CYS A 3 -19.52 10.30 3.38
C CYS A 3 -18.48 10.39 2.24
N PRO A 4 -18.60 11.37 1.31
CA PRO A 4 -17.52 11.58 0.35
C PRO A 4 -16.32 12.05 1.15
N ALA A 5 -15.32 11.19 1.28
CA ALA A 5 -14.11 11.50 2.00
C ALA A 5 -13.40 12.65 1.27
N LYS A 6 -13.48 13.83 1.85
CA LYS A 6 -12.77 15.00 1.32
C LYS A 6 -11.28 14.77 1.47
N ILE A 7 -10.55 14.89 0.36
CA ILE A 7 -9.08 14.89 0.35
C ILE A 7 -8.61 15.96 1.35
N ASN A 8 -7.84 15.56 2.35
CA ASN A 8 -7.29 16.48 3.32
C ASN A 8 -5.94 16.98 2.82
N TYR A 9 -5.89 18.21 2.39
CA TYR A 9 -4.68 18.83 1.86
C TYR A 9 -3.61 19.13 2.93
N PHE A 10 -4.00 19.27 4.22
CA PHE A 10 -3.07 19.55 5.31
C PHE A 10 -2.34 18.30 5.80
N PHE A 11 -3.01 17.13 5.83
CA PHE A 11 -2.45 15.86 6.23
C PHE A 11 -2.57 14.84 5.10
N ARG A 12 -1.88 15.09 4.00
CA ARG A 12 -1.98 14.26 2.78
C ARG A 12 -1.73 12.78 3.05
N TRP A 13 -0.78 12.45 3.92
CA TRP A 13 -0.48 11.07 4.28
C TRP A 13 -1.67 10.35 4.97
N ALA A 14 -2.50 11.07 5.70
CA ALA A 14 -3.68 10.51 6.36
C ALA A 14 -4.75 10.05 5.36
N ASN A 15 -4.69 10.51 4.11
CA ASN A 15 -5.63 10.08 3.09
C ASN A 15 -5.43 8.60 2.72
N TYR A 16 -4.21 8.09 2.73
CA TYR A 16 -3.93 6.66 2.56
C TYR A 16 -4.66 5.83 3.61
N VAL A 17 -4.51 6.20 4.88
CA VAL A 17 -5.18 5.52 6.00
C VAL A 17 -6.70 5.61 5.90
N LYS A 18 -7.25 6.80 5.62
CA LYS A 18 -8.70 6.99 5.42
C LYS A 18 -9.22 6.14 4.28
N GLY A 19 -8.48 6.06 3.18
CA GLY A 19 -8.82 5.25 2.04
C GLY A 19 -8.87 3.77 2.38
N VAL A 20 -7.90 3.28 3.13
CA VAL A 20 -7.88 1.88 3.59
C VAL A 20 -9.09 1.59 4.47
N ILE A 21 -9.38 2.43 5.46
CA ILE A 21 -10.55 2.26 6.35
C ILE A 21 -11.85 2.23 5.53
N ALA A 22 -12.01 3.12 4.56
CA ALA A 22 -13.21 3.19 3.73
C ALA A 22 -13.38 1.99 2.78
N ASN A 23 -12.27 1.39 2.33
CA ASN A 23 -12.26 0.25 1.42
C ASN A 23 -12.09 -1.11 2.13
N PHE A 24 -12.08 -1.14 3.45
CA PHE A 24 -11.97 -2.37 4.23
C PHE A 24 -13.32 -3.11 4.23
N HIS A 25 -13.54 -3.98 3.25
CA HIS A 25 -14.85 -4.60 2.96
C HIS A 25 -15.23 -5.77 3.88
N ASN A 26 -14.32 -6.29 4.67
CA ASN A 26 -14.56 -7.46 5.50
C ASN A 26 -15.06 -7.12 6.90
N ILE A 27 -15.20 -5.84 7.19
CA ILE A 27 -15.69 -5.39 8.48
C ILE A 27 -17.08 -4.76 8.26
N GLY A 28 -18.01 -5.15 9.10
CA GLY A 28 -19.09 -4.25 9.46
C GLY A 28 -18.49 -2.94 10.00
N PRO A 29 -19.29 -1.93 10.27
CA PRO A 29 -18.76 -0.67 10.81
C PRO A 29 -17.85 -0.99 12.00
N LEU A 30 -16.62 -0.44 12.00
CA LEU A 30 -15.74 -0.49 13.17
C LEU A 30 -16.52 0.11 14.32
N GLU A 31 -16.91 -0.73 15.27
CA GLU A 31 -17.72 -0.31 16.42
C GLU A 31 -16.89 0.48 17.44
N VAL A 32 -15.57 0.44 17.29
CA VAL A 32 -14.61 1.08 18.20
C VAL A 32 -13.64 1.96 17.41
N GLY A 33 -13.30 3.12 17.96
CA GLY A 33 -12.19 3.91 17.50
C GLY A 33 -10.85 3.32 17.99
N PHE A 34 -9.75 3.77 17.40
CA PHE A 34 -8.42 3.38 17.82
C PHE A 34 -7.44 4.56 17.70
N ASP A 35 -6.41 4.54 18.52
CA ASP A 35 -5.22 5.36 18.37
C ASP A 35 -4.08 4.51 17.80
N ALA A 36 -3.31 5.06 16.87
CA ALA A 36 -2.23 4.34 16.23
C ALA A 36 -0.94 5.14 16.23
N ALA A 37 0.16 4.51 16.64
CA ALA A 37 1.51 5.01 16.47
C ALA A 37 2.16 4.34 15.27
N ILE A 38 2.75 5.14 14.36
CA ILE A 38 3.36 4.65 13.13
C ILE A 38 4.88 4.78 13.23
N VAL A 39 5.57 3.66 13.03
CA VAL A 39 7.03 3.61 12.93
C VAL A 39 7.38 2.94 11.62
N THR A 40 8.37 3.47 10.89
CA THR A 40 8.80 2.89 9.61
C THR A 40 10.31 2.90 9.47
N SER A 41 10.84 1.85 8.86
CA SER A 41 12.20 1.79 8.33
C SER A 41 12.23 2.02 6.81
N VAL A 42 11.06 2.10 6.16
CA VAL A 42 10.96 2.40 4.72
C VAL A 42 11.24 3.89 4.50
N PRO A 43 12.23 4.26 3.67
CA PRO A 43 12.54 5.66 3.41
C PRO A 43 11.37 6.40 2.78
N LEU A 44 10.97 7.51 3.40
CA LEU A 44 9.88 8.34 2.88
C LEU A 44 10.35 9.13 1.64
N GLY A 45 9.60 9.03 0.56
CA GLY A 45 9.91 9.72 -0.70
C GLY A 45 11.13 9.16 -1.43
N GLY A 46 11.64 8.00 -1.04
CA GLY A 46 12.77 7.33 -1.65
C GLY A 46 12.44 6.42 -2.84
N GLY A 47 11.20 6.43 -3.33
CA GLY A 47 10.77 5.58 -4.46
C GLY A 47 10.66 4.09 -4.13
N VAL A 48 10.60 3.73 -2.84
CA VAL A 48 10.47 2.34 -2.36
C VAL A 48 9.10 2.08 -1.74
N SER A 49 8.06 2.68 -2.31
CA SER A 49 6.65 2.37 -2.05
C SER A 49 6.21 2.54 -0.60
N SER A 50 6.63 3.63 0.06
CA SER A 50 6.23 3.91 1.44
C SER A 50 4.71 4.09 1.61
N SER A 51 3.99 4.54 0.57
CA SER A 51 2.52 4.64 0.56
C SER A 51 1.87 3.27 0.67
N ALA A 52 2.21 2.35 -0.21
CA ALA A 52 1.69 0.99 -0.21
C ALA A 52 2.04 0.24 1.09
N ALA A 53 3.25 0.44 1.62
CA ALA A 53 3.65 -0.13 2.91
C ALA A 53 2.74 0.36 4.05
N LEU A 54 2.42 1.67 4.08
CA LEU A 54 1.49 2.26 5.04
C LEU A 54 0.08 1.69 4.90
N GLU A 55 -0.43 1.62 3.68
CA GLU A 55 -1.77 1.10 3.38
C GLU A 55 -1.92 -0.35 3.83
N VAL A 56 -0.97 -1.21 3.45
CA VAL A 56 -0.99 -2.64 3.79
C VAL A 56 -0.84 -2.85 5.30
N ALA A 57 -0.01 -2.05 5.99
CA ALA A 57 0.13 -2.09 7.43
C ALA A 57 -1.19 -1.73 8.14
N PHE A 58 -1.88 -0.67 7.70
CA PHE A 58 -3.17 -0.29 8.25
C PHE A 58 -4.27 -1.31 7.94
N TYR A 59 -4.29 -1.87 6.73
CA TYR A 59 -5.23 -2.94 6.41
C TYR A 59 -5.03 -4.14 7.34
N THR A 60 -3.77 -4.53 7.58
CA THR A 60 -3.44 -5.62 8.52
C THR A 60 -3.84 -5.31 9.96
N LEU A 61 -3.67 -4.06 10.40
CA LEU A 61 -4.16 -3.61 11.70
C LEU A 61 -5.69 -3.75 11.81
N LEU A 62 -6.43 -3.34 10.79
CA LEU A 62 -7.88 -3.45 10.77
C LEU A 62 -8.35 -4.91 10.80
N GLU A 63 -7.67 -5.82 10.08
CA GLU A 63 -7.91 -7.26 10.18
C GLU A 63 -7.77 -7.76 11.63
N SER A 64 -6.73 -7.32 12.31
CA SER A 64 -6.47 -7.71 13.69
C SER A 64 -7.51 -7.14 14.66
N LEU A 65 -7.95 -5.89 14.47
CA LEU A 65 -8.94 -5.24 15.33
C LEU A 65 -10.35 -5.82 15.16
N SER A 66 -10.69 -6.29 13.96
CA SER A 66 -12.00 -6.86 13.65
C SER A 66 -12.09 -8.37 13.88
N ASN A 67 -10.98 -9.03 14.25
CA ASN A 67 -10.84 -10.50 14.23
C ASN A 67 -11.24 -11.12 12.88
N SER A 68 -11.13 -10.35 11.80
CA SER A 68 -11.49 -10.75 10.45
C SER A 68 -10.24 -10.73 9.59
N LEU A 69 -9.79 -11.90 9.16
CA LEU A 69 -8.70 -11.99 8.19
C LEU A 69 -9.27 -11.80 6.79
N ALA A 70 -8.58 -11.02 5.96
CA ALA A 70 -8.89 -11.01 4.54
C ALA A 70 -8.77 -12.44 4.02
N SER A 71 -9.84 -12.93 3.45
CA SER A 71 -9.86 -14.28 2.87
C SER A 71 -8.94 -14.40 1.65
N ASP A 72 -8.55 -13.26 1.07
CA ASP A 72 -7.77 -13.21 -0.17
C ASP A 72 -6.77 -12.03 -0.15
N LYS A 73 -5.47 -12.36 -0.22
CA LYS A 73 -4.38 -11.39 -0.34
C LYS A 73 -4.55 -10.44 -1.55
N LYS A 74 -5.12 -10.92 -2.64
CA LYS A 74 -5.42 -10.14 -3.85
C LYS A 74 -6.46 -9.06 -3.55
N GLN A 75 -7.54 -9.40 -2.85
CA GLN A 75 -8.55 -8.41 -2.46
C GLN A 75 -7.97 -7.33 -1.54
N LYS A 76 -7.09 -7.72 -0.64
CA LYS A 76 -6.34 -6.78 0.22
C LYS A 76 -5.53 -5.80 -0.61
N ALA A 77 -4.78 -6.29 -1.62
CA ALA A 77 -4.01 -5.45 -2.52
C ALA A 77 -4.88 -4.46 -3.30
N LEU A 78 -6.01 -4.95 -3.85
CA LEU A 78 -6.96 -4.12 -4.61
C LEU A 78 -7.62 -3.05 -3.73
N ALA A 79 -7.94 -3.37 -2.48
CA ALA A 79 -8.51 -2.40 -1.55
C ALA A 79 -7.50 -1.29 -1.20
N CYS A 80 -6.23 -1.63 -1.01
CA CYS A 80 -5.15 -0.67 -0.79
C CYS A 80 -4.91 0.20 -2.03
N GLN A 81 -4.81 -0.39 -3.23
CA GLN A 81 -4.71 0.37 -4.49
C GLN A 81 -5.87 1.34 -4.66
N LYS A 82 -7.10 0.88 -4.41
CA LYS A 82 -8.29 1.74 -4.48
C LYS A 82 -8.24 2.88 -3.47
N ALA A 83 -7.69 2.64 -2.28
CA ALA A 83 -7.47 3.70 -1.29
C ALA A 83 -6.52 4.78 -1.83
N GLU A 84 -5.44 4.39 -2.50
CA GLU A 84 -4.49 5.31 -3.11
C GLU A 84 -5.12 6.12 -4.25
N HIS A 85 -5.90 5.48 -5.12
CA HIS A 85 -6.61 6.15 -6.21
C HIS A 85 -7.64 7.17 -5.72
N ASP A 86 -8.57 6.71 -4.86
CA ASP A 86 -9.76 7.50 -4.52
C ASP A 86 -9.50 8.57 -3.46
N PHE A 87 -8.51 8.34 -2.57
CA PHE A 87 -8.28 9.21 -1.41
C PHE A 87 -6.97 9.98 -1.47
N ALA A 88 -5.92 9.41 -2.05
CA ALA A 88 -4.65 10.10 -2.24
C ALA A 88 -4.54 10.77 -3.62
N GLY A 89 -5.42 10.40 -4.57
CA GLY A 89 -5.45 10.94 -5.91
C GLY A 89 -4.27 10.49 -6.78
N ASN A 90 -3.70 9.32 -6.47
CA ASN A 90 -2.55 8.77 -7.16
C ASN A 90 -2.96 7.52 -7.97
N PRO A 91 -3.06 7.59 -9.30
CA PRO A 91 -3.46 6.49 -10.16
C PRO A 91 -2.30 5.48 -10.35
N CYS A 92 -1.88 4.82 -9.29
CA CYS A 92 -0.79 3.84 -9.31
C CYS A 92 -1.21 2.49 -9.90
N GLY A 93 -0.22 1.71 -10.38
CA GLY A 93 -0.39 0.28 -10.65
C GLY A 93 -0.53 -0.53 -9.36
N ILE A 94 -0.68 -1.86 -9.49
CA ILE A 94 -0.90 -2.76 -8.34
C ILE A 94 0.41 -3.29 -7.73
N MET A 95 1.54 -3.09 -8.39
CA MET A 95 2.82 -3.71 -8.07
C MET A 95 3.22 -3.49 -6.61
N ASP A 96 3.12 -2.26 -6.13
CA ASP A 96 3.62 -1.86 -4.82
C ASP A 96 2.83 -2.52 -3.69
N GLN A 97 1.51 -2.59 -3.82
CA GLN A 97 0.65 -3.28 -2.86
C GLN A 97 0.88 -4.80 -2.89
N PHE A 98 1.07 -5.38 -4.09
CA PHE A 98 1.40 -6.81 -4.22
C PHE A 98 2.72 -7.14 -3.52
N VAL A 99 3.78 -6.39 -3.80
CA VAL A 99 5.08 -6.63 -3.17
C VAL A 99 5.00 -6.47 -1.66
N SER A 100 4.25 -5.50 -1.15
CA SER A 100 4.08 -5.30 0.30
C SER A 100 3.31 -6.45 0.98
N ILE A 101 2.47 -7.19 0.24
CA ILE A 101 1.65 -8.29 0.78
C ILE A 101 2.30 -9.66 0.56
N PHE A 102 2.95 -9.87 -0.58
CA PHE A 102 3.49 -11.17 -1.00
C PHE A 102 4.99 -11.30 -0.83
N GLY A 103 5.69 -10.19 -0.54
CA GLY A 103 7.14 -10.18 -0.41
C GLY A 103 7.64 -10.97 0.80
N ASP A 104 8.61 -11.84 0.57
CA ASP A 104 9.32 -12.60 1.58
C ASP A 104 10.81 -12.26 1.59
N LYS A 105 11.45 -12.38 2.75
CA LYS A 105 12.89 -12.15 2.88
C LYS A 105 13.67 -13.12 1.99
N GLY A 106 14.61 -12.58 1.21
CA GLY A 106 15.46 -13.36 0.30
C GLY A 106 14.77 -13.81 -0.99
N HIS A 107 13.60 -13.21 -1.30
CA HIS A 107 12.85 -13.51 -2.51
C HIS A 107 12.48 -12.24 -3.27
N ALA A 108 12.41 -12.35 -4.58
CA ALA A 108 11.71 -11.42 -5.44
C ALA A 108 10.26 -11.89 -5.65
N VAL A 109 9.36 -10.96 -5.96
CA VAL A 109 7.98 -11.29 -6.32
C VAL A 109 7.81 -11.10 -7.82
N PHE A 110 7.58 -12.20 -8.54
CA PHE A 110 7.15 -12.14 -9.93
C PHE A 110 5.65 -11.93 -10.00
N ILE A 111 5.21 -10.89 -10.71
CA ILE A 111 3.81 -10.48 -10.75
C ILE A 111 3.29 -10.58 -12.18
N ASP A 112 2.28 -11.40 -12.40
CA ASP A 112 1.45 -11.37 -13.61
C ASP A 112 0.30 -10.39 -13.40
N CYS A 113 0.47 -9.17 -13.88
CA CYS A 113 -0.54 -8.12 -13.72
C CYS A 113 -1.84 -8.41 -14.48
N MET A 114 -1.81 -9.25 -15.52
CA MET A 114 -3.02 -9.60 -16.27
C MET A 114 -3.89 -10.59 -15.49
N LYS A 115 -3.26 -11.60 -14.89
CA LYS A 115 -3.95 -12.59 -14.07
C LYS A 115 -4.13 -12.15 -12.63
N MET A 116 -3.40 -11.11 -12.22
CA MET A 116 -3.33 -10.67 -10.83
C MET A 116 -2.82 -11.78 -9.90
N GLU A 117 -1.73 -12.41 -10.30
CA GLU A 117 -1.07 -13.50 -9.58
C GLU A 117 0.35 -13.10 -9.21
N ALA A 118 0.83 -13.62 -8.08
CA ALA A 118 2.17 -13.38 -7.59
C ALA A 118 2.86 -14.72 -7.28
N GLU A 119 4.12 -14.83 -7.71
CA GLU A 119 4.97 -15.98 -7.44
C GLU A 119 6.23 -15.51 -6.71
N SER A 120 6.61 -16.22 -5.66
CA SER A 120 7.84 -15.95 -4.90
C SER A 120 9.02 -16.63 -5.57
N VAL A 121 10.02 -15.86 -5.95
CA VAL A 121 11.22 -16.35 -6.65
C VAL A 121 12.43 -16.14 -5.75
N PRO A 122 13.20 -17.17 -5.40
CA PRO A 122 14.40 -17.04 -4.58
C PRO A 122 15.39 -16.02 -5.18
N LEU A 123 15.91 -15.15 -4.35
CA LEU A 123 16.95 -14.19 -4.67
C LEU A 123 18.11 -14.36 -3.69
N ASP A 124 18.78 -15.50 -3.83
CA ASP A 124 19.80 -16.01 -2.88
C ASP A 124 21.21 -16.10 -3.47
N ASP A 125 21.45 -15.51 -4.65
CA ASP A 125 22.79 -15.47 -5.25
C ASP A 125 23.72 -14.60 -4.39
N PRO A 126 24.76 -15.18 -3.74
CA PRO A 126 25.67 -14.45 -2.88
C PRO A 126 26.55 -13.45 -3.65
N ASN A 127 26.59 -13.53 -4.98
CA ASN A 127 27.35 -12.62 -5.83
C ASN A 127 26.50 -11.41 -6.29
N CYS A 128 25.22 -11.38 -5.97
CA CYS A 128 24.30 -10.31 -6.34
C CYS A 128 23.94 -9.45 -5.12
N ALA A 129 23.85 -8.15 -5.34
CA ALA A 129 23.34 -7.19 -4.35
C ALA A 129 22.37 -6.22 -5.01
N VAL A 130 21.33 -5.85 -4.29
CA VAL A 130 20.40 -4.79 -4.70
C VAL A 130 20.84 -3.49 -4.05
N LEU A 131 21.24 -2.51 -4.86
CA LEU A 131 21.60 -1.18 -4.40
C LEU A 131 20.44 -0.22 -4.60
N ILE A 132 19.96 0.37 -3.51
CA ILE A 132 18.91 1.39 -3.52
C ILE A 132 19.57 2.73 -3.23
N THR A 133 19.50 3.67 -4.19
CA THR A 133 20.06 5.01 -4.06
C THR A 133 18.95 6.04 -4.04
N ASN A 134 18.84 6.78 -2.94
CA ASN A 134 17.94 7.93 -2.87
C ASN A 134 18.63 9.15 -3.48
N SER A 135 18.06 9.70 -4.56
CA SER A 135 18.56 10.92 -5.22
C SER A 135 18.31 12.20 -4.44
N ASN A 136 17.56 12.14 -3.34
CA ASN A 136 17.04 13.28 -2.56
C ASN A 136 16.17 14.26 -3.36
N VAL A 137 15.76 13.90 -4.56
CA VAL A 137 14.75 14.65 -5.31
C VAL A 137 13.38 14.19 -4.87
N LYS A 138 12.60 15.09 -4.28
CA LYS A 138 11.22 14.79 -3.89
C LYS A 138 10.40 14.43 -5.12
N HIS A 139 9.87 13.24 -5.13
CA HIS A 139 8.98 12.75 -6.17
C HIS A 139 7.54 12.81 -5.67
N ASP A 140 6.69 13.58 -6.35
CA ASP A 140 5.24 13.62 -6.10
C ASP A 140 4.55 12.96 -7.31
N LEU A 141 4.05 11.75 -7.12
CA LEU A 141 3.42 10.98 -8.19
C LEU A 141 2.18 11.67 -8.75
N ALA A 142 1.45 12.41 -7.92
CA ALA A 142 0.24 13.13 -8.33
C ALA A 142 0.52 14.30 -9.29
N THR A 143 1.73 14.85 -9.29
CA THR A 143 2.14 15.97 -10.16
C THR A 143 3.15 15.58 -11.23
N SER A 144 3.53 14.30 -11.28
CA SER A 144 4.48 13.81 -12.28
C SER A 144 3.79 13.38 -13.57
N ALA A 145 4.56 13.28 -14.67
CA ALA A 145 4.10 12.73 -15.95
C ALA A 145 3.64 11.25 -15.85
N TYR A 146 3.66 10.64 -14.67
CA TYR A 146 3.17 9.28 -14.42
C TYR A 146 1.66 9.17 -14.66
N ALA A 147 0.90 10.21 -14.30
CA ALA A 147 -0.55 10.24 -14.50
C ALA A 147 -0.95 10.33 -16.00
N GLU A 148 -0.02 10.71 -16.87
CA GLU A 148 -0.23 10.84 -18.32
C GLU A 148 0.10 9.56 -19.11
N ARG A 149 0.66 8.55 -18.45
CA ARG A 149 1.09 7.25 -19.03
C ARG A 149 0.16 6.14 -18.65
#